data_89add23a1c6e80cfc31e88ab274b04b7
#
_entry.id   89add23a1c6e80cfc31e88ab274b04b7
#
_cell.length_a   1.000
_cell.length_b   1.000
_cell.length_c   1.000
_cell.angle_alpha   90.00
_cell.angle_beta   90.00
_cell.angle_gamma   90.00
#
_symmetry.space_group_name_H-M   'P 1'
#
loop_
_entity.id
_entity.type
_entity.pdbx_description
1 polymer ?
#
loop_
_entity_poly.entity_id
_entity_poly.type
_entity_poly.pdbx_seq_one_letter_code
_entity_poly.pdbx_strand_id
1 'polypeptide(L)'
;KRQVYDMLAIMKAKLDAGRSLLYQTSRYVDIYKALDDIARERKLTPEERQEQKKYAKLADAFTPLAKGMNSEYANQNAYDSIQIHGGSGFMLEYACQRIYRDARITSIYEGTTQLQTVAAIRYVTNGSYSATLRDYEQVPCSEEMQPLMDRIKEMTNKFEACTNAVKEAQNQELLDFVARRLYEMAAVCIMSHLIIQDATKAPELFGKSALVYVNYAEAEVEKHFNFIRKFKAEELESYRK
;
A
#
# COMPACT_ATOMS: atom_id res chain seq x y z
N LYS A 1 8.33 27.99 4.00
CA LYS A 1 7.02 28.37 3.40
C LYS A 1 6.03 27.23 3.65
N ARG A 2 4.72 27.49 3.80
CA ARG A 2 3.69 26.46 4.16
C ARG A 2 3.62 25.32 3.17
N GLN A 3 3.74 25.60 1.87
CA GLN A 3 3.75 24.60 0.79
C GLN A 3 4.91 23.59 0.92
N VAL A 4 6.09 24.04 1.38
CA VAL A 4 7.24 23.16 1.63
C VAL A 4 6.98 22.26 2.83
N TYR A 5 6.26 22.74 3.86
CA TYR A 5 5.89 21.91 5.00
C TYR A 5 4.96 20.78 4.63
N ASP A 6 4.01 21.04 3.72
CA ASP A 6 3.13 20.02 3.19
C ASP A 6 3.91 18.90 2.47
N MET A 7 4.80 19.28 1.55
CA MET A 7 5.65 18.31 0.84
C MET A 7 6.48 17.45 1.81
N LEU A 8 7.17 18.09 2.77
CA LEU A 8 8.01 17.37 3.74
C LEU A 8 7.17 16.45 4.65
N ALA A 9 5.99 16.90 5.06
CA ALA A 9 5.10 16.11 5.91
C ALA A 9 4.58 14.87 5.15
N ILE A 10 4.18 15.01 3.88
CA ILE A 10 3.74 13.90 3.04
C ILE A 10 4.91 12.92 2.76
N MET A 11 6.11 13.43 2.45
CA MET A 11 7.30 12.59 2.26
C MET A 11 7.60 11.74 3.50
N LYS A 12 7.56 12.36 4.70
CA LYS A 12 7.77 11.67 5.98
C LYS A 12 6.68 10.62 6.24
N ALA A 13 5.42 10.99 6.03
CA ALA A 13 4.28 10.10 6.24
C ALA A 13 4.31 8.89 5.30
N LYS A 14 4.64 9.08 4.01
CA LYS A 14 4.86 7.99 3.05
C LYS A 14 6.00 7.06 3.47
N LEU A 15 7.09 7.62 3.99
CA LEU A 15 8.23 6.84 4.48
C LEU A 15 7.85 5.98 5.68
N ASP A 16 7.14 6.55 6.67
CA ASP A 16 6.75 5.84 7.87
C ASP A 16 5.72 4.74 7.55
N ALA A 17 4.66 5.06 6.80
CA ALA A 17 3.67 4.07 6.37
C ALA A 17 4.29 2.96 5.49
N GLY A 18 5.24 3.31 4.63
CA GLY A 18 6.00 2.35 3.82
C GLY A 18 6.86 1.40 4.67
N ARG A 19 7.47 1.92 5.74
CA ARG A 19 8.21 1.09 6.70
C ARG A 19 7.30 0.17 7.49
N SER A 20 6.14 0.66 7.95
CA SER A 20 5.13 -0.17 8.63
C SER A 20 4.71 -1.35 7.75
N LEU A 21 4.42 -1.09 6.46
CA LEU A 21 4.11 -2.14 5.49
C LEU A 21 5.27 -3.12 5.30
N LEU A 22 6.51 -2.61 5.17
CA LEU A 22 7.70 -3.44 4.99
C LEU A 22 7.91 -4.37 6.18
N TYR A 23 7.89 -3.84 7.40
CA TYR A 23 8.10 -4.64 8.61
C TYR A 23 6.98 -5.66 8.84
N GLN A 24 5.73 -5.29 8.55
CA GLN A 24 4.62 -6.25 8.63
C GLN A 24 4.78 -7.38 7.61
N THR A 25 5.19 -7.05 6.38
CA THR A 25 5.48 -8.04 5.33
C THR A 25 6.61 -8.97 5.75
N SER A 26 7.73 -8.40 6.24
CA SER A 26 8.88 -9.18 6.75
C SER A 26 8.47 -10.11 7.88
N ARG A 27 7.65 -9.64 8.82
CA ARG A 27 7.12 -10.49 9.89
C ARG A 27 6.36 -11.70 9.37
N TYR A 28 5.54 -11.54 8.35
CA TYR A 28 4.83 -12.67 7.75
C TYR A 28 5.78 -13.66 7.08
N VAL A 29 6.80 -13.14 6.38
CA VAL A 29 7.85 -13.96 5.76
C VAL A 29 8.63 -14.73 6.82
N ASP A 30 9.05 -14.09 7.90
CA ASP A 30 9.85 -14.70 8.97
C ASP A 30 9.09 -15.83 9.65
N ILE A 31 7.79 -15.63 9.96
CA ILE A 31 6.96 -16.64 10.62
C ILE A 31 6.82 -17.89 9.73
N TYR A 32 6.42 -17.72 8.46
CA TYR A 32 6.25 -18.90 7.61
C TYR A 32 7.57 -19.61 7.33
N LYS A 33 8.70 -18.90 7.18
CA LYS A 33 10.02 -19.50 7.00
C LYS A 33 10.50 -20.25 8.23
N ALA A 34 10.29 -19.70 9.42
CA ALA A 34 10.60 -20.41 10.66
C ALA A 34 9.81 -21.73 10.77
N LEU A 35 8.55 -21.73 10.35
CA LEU A 35 7.74 -22.96 10.32
C LEU A 35 8.22 -23.94 9.21
N ASP A 36 8.70 -23.44 8.08
CA ASP A 36 9.31 -24.26 7.04
C ASP A 36 10.60 -24.93 7.53
N ASP A 37 11.43 -24.22 8.29
CA ASP A 37 12.65 -24.77 8.87
C ASP A 37 12.33 -25.86 9.91
N ILE A 38 11.35 -25.62 10.79
CA ILE A 38 10.85 -26.65 11.73
C ILE A 38 10.33 -27.88 10.97
N ALA A 39 9.64 -27.67 9.84
CA ALA A 39 9.10 -28.76 9.02
C ALA A 39 10.18 -29.66 8.40
N ARG A 40 11.42 -29.15 8.24
CA ARG A 40 12.58 -29.95 7.78
C ARG A 40 13.15 -30.85 8.87
N GLU A 41 12.99 -30.45 10.14
CA GLU A 41 13.54 -31.18 11.29
C GLU A 41 12.53 -32.19 11.88
N ARG A 42 11.25 -31.85 11.86
CA ARG A 42 10.16 -32.67 12.39
C ARG A 42 8.83 -32.40 11.68
N LYS A 43 7.88 -33.30 11.84
CA LYS A 43 6.50 -33.11 11.37
C LYS A 43 5.83 -31.99 12.15
N LEU A 44 5.22 -31.04 11.44
CA LEU A 44 4.43 -29.95 12.04
C LEU A 44 3.16 -30.50 12.69
N THR A 45 2.73 -29.88 13.78
CA THR A 45 1.39 -30.10 14.37
C THR A 45 0.30 -29.58 13.42
N PRO A 46 -0.97 -29.95 13.61
CA PRO A 46 -2.08 -29.39 12.83
C PRO A 46 -2.13 -27.86 12.91
N GLU A 47 -1.93 -27.28 14.10
CA GLU A 47 -1.94 -25.83 14.34
C GLU A 47 -0.78 -25.15 13.64
N GLU A 48 0.44 -25.65 13.79
CA GLU A 48 1.63 -25.13 13.09
C GLU A 48 1.46 -25.17 11.58
N ARG A 49 0.83 -26.21 11.03
CA ARG A 49 0.54 -26.30 9.60
C ARG A 49 -0.48 -25.27 9.14
N GLN A 50 -1.48 -24.98 9.96
CA GLN A 50 -2.46 -23.95 9.68
C GLN A 50 -1.82 -22.57 9.70
N GLU A 51 -0.97 -22.30 10.69
CA GLU A 51 -0.21 -21.05 10.76
C GLU A 51 0.74 -20.88 9.57
N GLN A 52 1.51 -21.91 9.23
CA GLN A 52 2.40 -21.89 8.07
C GLN A 52 1.66 -21.48 6.79
N LYS A 53 0.51 -22.13 6.50
CA LYS A 53 -0.33 -21.79 5.34
C LYS A 53 -0.87 -20.37 5.39
N LYS A 54 -1.30 -19.93 6.59
CA LYS A 54 -1.83 -18.57 6.81
C LYS A 54 -0.75 -17.52 6.51
N TYR A 55 0.42 -17.67 7.10
CA TYR A 55 1.49 -16.69 6.97
C TYR A 55 2.18 -16.74 5.60
N ALA A 56 2.29 -17.90 4.97
CA ALA A 56 2.73 -18.00 3.58
C ALA A 56 1.79 -17.24 2.64
N LYS A 57 0.46 -17.39 2.81
CA LYS A 57 -0.53 -16.64 2.02
C LYS A 57 -0.46 -15.14 2.27
N LEU A 58 -0.28 -14.71 3.52
CA LEU A 58 -0.13 -13.29 3.86
C LEU A 58 1.17 -12.70 3.30
N ALA A 59 2.29 -13.41 3.41
CA ALA A 59 3.57 -13.00 2.82
C ALA A 59 3.45 -12.82 1.30
N ASP A 60 2.81 -13.76 0.62
CA ASP A 60 2.57 -13.74 -0.82
C ASP A 60 1.68 -12.56 -1.25
N ALA A 61 0.65 -12.24 -0.45
CA ALA A 61 -0.24 -11.11 -0.71
C ALA A 61 0.42 -9.75 -0.44
N PHE A 62 1.28 -9.64 0.59
CA PHE A 62 1.86 -8.37 1.01
C PHE A 62 3.14 -8.01 0.26
N THR A 63 3.92 -8.98 -0.20
CA THR A 63 5.17 -8.75 -0.95
C THR A 63 4.98 -7.82 -2.16
N PRO A 64 3.99 -8.02 -3.05
CA PRO A 64 3.78 -7.12 -4.17
C PRO A 64 3.34 -5.71 -3.74
N LEU A 65 2.59 -5.57 -2.64
CA LEU A 65 2.24 -4.27 -2.08
C LEU A 65 3.50 -3.56 -1.55
N ALA A 66 4.31 -4.24 -0.76
CA ALA A 66 5.53 -3.69 -0.16
C ALA A 66 6.52 -3.25 -1.24
N LYS A 67 6.78 -4.09 -2.24
CA LYS A 67 7.70 -3.77 -3.34
C LYS A 67 7.17 -2.62 -4.19
N GLY A 68 5.92 -2.70 -4.67
CA GLY A 68 5.37 -1.72 -5.59
C GLY A 68 5.19 -0.35 -4.92
N MET A 69 4.53 -0.28 -3.76
CA MET A 69 4.25 1.00 -3.10
C MET A 69 5.52 1.71 -2.61
N ASN A 70 6.45 0.97 -1.97
CA ASN A 70 7.68 1.58 -1.49
C ASN A 70 8.55 2.10 -2.63
N SER A 71 8.62 1.41 -3.77
CA SER A 71 9.36 1.91 -4.94
C SER A 71 8.71 3.14 -5.57
N GLU A 72 7.39 3.20 -5.66
CA GLU A 72 6.68 4.39 -6.13
C GLU A 72 6.86 5.58 -5.18
N TYR A 73 6.75 5.35 -3.87
CA TYR A 73 6.99 6.41 -2.87
C TYR A 73 8.44 6.88 -2.85
N ALA A 74 9.41 5.99 -3.06
CA ALA A 74 10.81 6.37 -3.19
C ALA A 74 11.02 7.30 -4.40
N ASN A 75 10.42 6.98 -5.56
CA ASN A 75 10.46 7.84 -6.75
C ASN A 75 9.80 9.19 -6.50
N GLN A 76 8.61 9.22 -5.89
CA GLN A 76 7.91 10.47 -5.59
C GLN A 76 8.68 11.34 -4.60
N ASN A 77 9.18 10.75 -3.51
CA ASN A 77 9.97 11.48 -2.51
C ASN A 77 11.26 12.03 -3.11
N ALA A 78 11.93 11.27 -3.98
CA ALA A 78 13.13 11.73 -4.67
C ALA A 78 12.84 12.89 -5.64
N TYR A 79 11.73 12.82 -6.39
CA TYR A 79 11.24 13.92 -7.22
C TYR A 79 10.96 15.19 -6.39
N ASP A 80 10.21 15.05 -5.31
CA ASP A 80 9.84 16.15 -4.41
C ASP A 80 11.08 16.75 -3.72
N SER A 81 12.11 15.94 -3.43
CA SER A 81 13.38 16.40 -2.91
C SER A 81 14.07 17.40 -3.85
N ILE A 82 14.11 17.12 -5.15
CA ILE A 82 14.65 18.07 -6.14
C ILE A 82 13.82 19.36 -6.14
N GLN A 83 12.50 19.25 -6.13
CA GLN A 83 11.61 20.39 -6.13
C GLN A 83 11.81 21.31 -4.90
N ILE A 84 11.99 20.71 -3.71
CA ILE A 84 12.25 21.44 -2.46
C ILE A 84 13.58 22.21 -2.51
N HIS A 85 14.61 21.62 -3.14
CA HIS A 85 15.91 22.27 -3.33
C HIS A 85 15.91 23.35 -4.42
N GLY A 86 14.85 23.39 -5.25
CA GLY A 86 14.78 24.31 -6.38
C GLY A 86 15.87 24.05 -7.43
N GLY A 87 16.39 25.09 -8.07
CA GLY A 87 17.46 24.96 -9.08
C GLY A 87 18.70 24.22 -8.61
N SER A 88 19.07 24.39 -7.32
CA SER A 88 20.19 23.66 -6.73
C SER A 88 19.98 22.15 -6.74
N GLY A 89 18.75 21.68 -6.59
CA GLY A 89 18.43 20.25 -6.60
C GLY A 89 18.72 19.53 -7.92
N PHE A 90 18.79 20.29 -9.01
CA PHE A 90 19.12 19.78 -10.35
C PHE A 90 20.64 19.66 -10.59
N MET A 91 21.45 20.38 -9.81
CA MET A 91 22.90 20.46 -10.01
C MET A 91 23.61 19.22 -9.49
N LEU A 92 24.72 18.82 -10.14
CA LEU A 92 25.48 17.60 -9.81
C LEU A 92 26.11 17.63 -8.41
N GLU A 93 26.36 18.82 -7.87
CA GLU A 93 26.91 19.01 -6.53
C GLU A 93 25.98 18.58 -5.40
N TYR A 94 24.66 18.44 -5.69
CA TYR A 94 23.66 18.04 -4.72
C TYR A 94 23.23 16.60 -4.92
N ALA A 95 23.09 15.85 -3.82
CA ALA A 95 22.80 14.41 -3.86
C ALA A 95 21.41 14.07 -4.40
N CYS A 96 20.43 14.97 -4.31
CA CYS A 96 19.04 14.70 -4.63
C CYS A 96 18.81 14.31 -6.10
N GLN A 97 19.54 14.89 -7.07
CA GLN A 97 19.45 14.50 -8.48
C GLN A 97 19.90 13.04 -8.71
N ARG A 98 20.99 12.61 -8.02
CA ARG A 98 21.47 11.22 -8.08
C ARG A 98 20.49 10.26 -7.42
N ILE A 99 19.97 10.62 -6.24
CA ILE A 99 18.95 9.82 -5.55
C ILE A 99 17.71 9.63 -6.42
N TYR A 100 17.27 10.68 -7.12
CA TYR A 100 16.12 10.59 -8.04
C TYR A 100 16.40 9.62 -9.20
N ARG A 101 17.56 9.71 -9.81
CA ARG A 101 17.97 8.79 -10.88
C ARG A 101 18.03 7.34 -10.38
N ASP A 102 18.64 7.11 -9.22
CA ASP A 102 18.81 5.79 -8.63
C ASP A 102 17.47 5.21 -8.15
N ALA A 103 16.58 6.05 -7.60
CA ALA A 103 15.25 5.61 -7.20
C ALA A 103 14.43 5.07 -8.38
N ARG A 104 14.64 5.58 -9.60
CA ARG A 104 13.82 5.21 -10.77
C ARG A 104 13.91 3.74 -11.11
N ILE A 105 15.06 3.09 -10.94
CA ILE A 105 15.21 1.66 -11.25
C ILE A 105 14.38 0.77 -10.30
N THR A 106 14.12 1.24 -9.07
CA THR A 106 13.44 0.43 -8.05
C THR A 106 12.01 0.04 -8.44
N SER A 107 11.32 0.83 -9.26
CA SER A 107 9.99 0.50 -9.78
C SER A 107 10.02 -0.30 -11.09
N ILE A 108 11.21 -0.68 -11.58
CA ILE A 108 11.40 -1.39 -12.85
C ILE A 108 11.96 -2.80 -12.62
N TYR A 109 13.08 -2.93 -11.88
CA TYR A 109 13.77 -4.21 -11.69
C TYR A 109 13.00 -5.15 -10.75
N GLU A 110 13.34 -6.44 -10.78
CA GLU A 110 12.68 -7.49 -9.97
C GLU A 110 11.14 -7.50 -10.08
N GLY A 111 10.66 -7.22 -11.27
CA GLY A 111 9.24 -7.04 -11.58
C GLY A 111 8.79 -5.58 -11.45
N THR A 112 8.35 -5.02 -12.56
CA THR A 112 7.83 -3.64 -12.60
C THR A 112 6.65 -3.48 -11.65
N THR A 113 6.31 -2.24 -11.31
CA THR A 113 5.08 -1.94 -10.55
C THR A 113 3.84 -2.54 -11.21
N GLN A 114 3.83 -2.64 -12.55
CA GLN A 114 2.75 -3.31 -13.28
C GLN A 114 2.70 -4.80 -12.97
N LEU A 115 3.83 -5.50 -12.91
CA LEU A 115 3.88 -6.92 -12.53
C LEU A 115 3.48 -7.13 -11.07
N GLN A 116 3.82 -6.19 -10.17
CA GLN A 116 3.32 -6.23 -8.78
C GLN A 116 1.80 -6.10 -8.72
N THR A 117 1.22 -5.24 -9.56
CA THR A 117 -0.24 -5.10 -9.68
C THR A 117 -0.88 -6.41 -10.15
N VAL A 118 -0.33 -7.05 -11.19
CA VAL A 118 -0.79 -8.37 -11.70
C VAL A 118 -0.69 -9.46 -10.63
N ALA A 119 0.39 -9.47 -9.84
CA ALA A 119 0.54 -10.41 -8.75
C ALA A 119 -0.49 -10.18 -7.62
N ALA A 120 -0.81 -8.92 -7.33
CA ALA A 120 -1.69 -8.52 -6.23
C ALA A 120 -3.19 -8.64 -6.56
N ILE A 121 -3.60 -8.47 -7.82
CA ILE A 121 -5.03 -8.35 -8.18
C ILE A 121 -5.85 -9.58 -7.80
N ARG A 122 -5.25 -10.76 -7.77
CA ARG A 122 -5.90 -11.99 -7.30
C ARG A 122 -6.33 -11.91 -5.83
N TYR A 123 -5.58 -11.15 -4.99
CA TYR A 123 -5.89 -10.96 -3.57
C TYR A 123 -6.96 -9.87 -3.35
N VAL A 124 -7.13 -8.98 -4.32
CA VAL A 124 -8.28 -8.08 -4.39
C VAL A 124 -9.54 -8.91 -4.70
N THR A 125 -9.52 -9.63 -5.82
CA THR A 125 -10.71 -10.31 -6.35
C THR A 125 -11.17 -11.50 -5.52
N ASN A 126 -10.25 -12.21 -4.84
CA ASN A 126 -10.60 -13.32 -3.94
C ASN A 126 -10.95 -12.87 -2.50
N GLY A 127 -10.94 -11.56 -2.23
CA GLY A 127 -11.32 -10.98 -0.93
C GLY A 127 -10.26 -11.06 0.17
N SER A 128 -9.03 -11.50 -0.12
CA SER A 128 -7.98 -11.64 0.90
C SER A 128 -7.61 -10.30 1.53
N TYR A 129 -7.49 -9.22 0.74
CA TYR A 129 -7.21 -7.88 1.30
C TYR A 129 -8.40 -7.35 2.09
N SER A 130 -9.64 -7.53 1.62
CA SER A 130 -10.84 -7.14 2.38
C SER A 130 -10.88 -7.84 3.74
N ALA A 131 -10.65 -9.15 3.79
CA ALA A 131 -10.59 -9.88 5.04
C ALA A 131 -9.51 -9.34 5.98
N THR A 132 -8.30 -9.08 5.46
CA THR A 132 -7.20 -8.51 6.26
C THR A 132 -7.54 -7.11 6.79
N LEU A 133 -8.19 -6.26 5.99
CA LEU A 133 -8.62 -4.92 6.41
C LEU A 133 -9.66 -5.02 7.54
N ARG A 134 -10.64 -5.92 7.42
CA ARG A 134 -11.63 -6.17 8.49
C ARG A 134 -10.99 -6.73 9.76
N ASP A 135 -9.98 -7.59 9.64
CA ASP A 135 -9.19 -8.06 10.80
C ASP A 135 -8.47 -6.89 11.49
N TYR A 136 -7.88 -5.96 10.72
CA TYR A 136 -7.21 -4.79 11.27
C TYR A 136 -8.17 -3.82 11.97
N GLU A 137 -9.41 -3.71 11.51
CA GLU A 137 -10.46 -2.91 12.16
C GLU A 137 -10.82 -3.41 13.57
N GLN A 138 -10.53 -4.69 13.87
CA GLN A 138 -10.74 -5.26 15.20
C GLN A 138 -9.57 -4.99 16.16
N VAL A 139 -8.44 -4.50 15.65
CA VAL A 139 -7.29 -4.16 16.50
C VAL A 139 -7.57 -2.84 17.22
N PRO A 140 -7.56 -2.83 18.56
CA PRO A 140 -7.81 -1.59 19.31
C PRO A 140 -6.80 -0.50 18.98
N CYS A 141 -7.27 0.74 18.86
CA CYS A 141 -6.42 1.92 18.75
C CYS A 141 -6.66 2.86 19.94
N SER A 142 -5.76 3.83 20.13
CA SER A 142 -5.94 4.86 21.15
C SER A 142 -7.14 5.78 20.83
N GLU A 143 -7.72 6.41 21.85
CA GLU A 143 -8.85 7.36 21.68
C GLU A 143 -8.50 8.47 20.68
N GLU A 144 -7.27 8.96 20.69
CA GLU A 144 -6.78 9.99 19.75
C GLU A 144 -6.79 9.51 18.29
N MET A 145 -6.59 8.22 18.06
CA MET A 145 -6.57 7.63 16.72
C MET A 145 -7.97 7.19 16.24
N GLN A 146 -8.96 7.12 17.11
CA GLN A 146 -10.31 6.66 16.75
C GLN A 146 -10.94 7.44 15.59
N PRO A 147 -10.88 8.79 15.52
CA PRO A 147 -11.43 9.52 14.38
C PRO A 147 -10.76 9.17 13.05
N LEU A 148 -9.46 8.86 13.06
CA LEU A 148 -8.76 8.40 11.87
C LEU A 148 -9.15 6.97 11.49
N MET A 149 -9.33 6.09 12.47
CA MET A 149 -9.81 4.72 12.25
C MET A 149 -11.18 4.71 11.58
N ASP A 150 -12.10 5.58 11.98
CA ASP A 150 -13.43 5.66 11.38
C ASP A 150 -13.37 6.09 9.91
N ARG A 151 -12.46 7.02 9.55
CA ARG A 151 -12.20 7.39 8.16
C ARG A 151 -11.61 6.24 7.36
N ILE A 152 -10.70 5.45 7.94
CA ILE A 152 -10.10 4.30 7.28
C ILE A 152 -11.16 3.22 7.01
N LYS A 153 -12.12 3.01 7.91
CA LYS A 153 -13.27 2.11 7.66
C LYS A 153 -14.09 2.56 6.45
N GLU A 154 -14.33 3.87 6.29
CA GLU A 154 -14.99 4.39 5.09
C GLU A 154 -14.15 4.17 3.81
N MET A 155 -12.84 4.33 3.90
CA MET A 155 -11.94 4.00 2.79
C MET A 155 -12.04 2.51 2.41
N THR A 156 -12.08 1.61 3.41
CA THR A 156 -12.27 0.17 3.22
C THR A 156 -13.61 -0.12 2.54
N ASN A 157 -14.71 0.51 2.99
CA ASN A 157 -16.02 0.37 2.36
C ASN A 157 -16.00 0.77 0.87
N LYS A 158 -15.32 1.87 0.53
CA LYS A 158 -15.17 2.32 -0.86
C LYS A 158 -14.34 1.35 -1.70
N PHE A 159 -13.25 0.82 -1.16
CA PHE A 159 -12.45 -0.21 -1.82
C PHE A 159 -13.29 -1.47 -2.12
N GLU A 160 -14.05 -1.95 -1.13
CA GLU A 160 -14.92 -3.12 -1.31
C GLU A 160 -16.03 -2.87 -2.33
N ALA A 161 -16.65 -1.68 -2.28
CA ALA A 161 -17.67 -1.29 -3.25
C ALA A 161 -17.12 -1.27 -4.69
N CYS A 162 -15.90 -0.75 -4.90
CA CYS A 162 -15.24 -0.80 -6.20
C CYS A 162 -14.89 -2.22 -6.63
N THR A 163 -14.36 -3.03 -5.73
CA THR A 163 -14.02 -4.43 -6.01
C THR A 163 -15.26 -5.23 -6.42
N ASN A 164 -16.35 -5.07 -5.70
CA ASN A 164 -17.60 -5.76 -6.00
C ASN A 164 -18.19 -5.32 -7.34
N ALA A 165 -18.24 -4.01 -7.62
CA ALA A 165 -18.74 -3.49 -8.88
C ALA A 165 -17.96 -4.03 -10.10
N VAL A 166 -16.61 -4.10 -9.98
CA VAL A 166 -15.78 -4.65 -11.07
C VAL A 166 -15.97 -6.16 -11.23
N LYS A 167 -16.16 -6.91 -10.14
CA LYS A 167 -16.46 -8.35 -10.20
C LYS A 167 -17.84 -8.63 -10.80
N GLU A 168 -18.85 -7.85 -10.44
CA GLU A 168 -20.23 -7.98 -10.96
C GLU A 168 -20.30 -7.67 -12.45
N ALA A 169 -19.44 -6.81 -12.96
CA ALA A 169 -19.35 -6.51 -14.38
C ALA A 169 -18.91 -7.71 -15.24
N GLN A 170 -18.28 -8.73 -14.63
CA GLN A 170 -17.78 -9.95 -15.30
C GLN A 170 -16.96 -9.66 -16.58
N ASN A 171 -16.26 -8.54 -16.60
CA ASN A 171 -15.47 -8.07 -17.72
C ASN A 171 -13.99 -8.08 -17.36
N GLN A 172 -13.22 -9.04 -17.90
CA GLN A 172 -11.79 -9.19 -17.61
C GLN A 172 -10.99 -7.99 -18.08
N GLU A 173 -11.30 -7.40 -19.22
CA GLU A 173 -10.60 -6.24 -19.75
C GLU A 173 -10.79 -5.01 -18.84
N LEU A 174 -12.01 -4.80 -18.33
CA LEU A 174 -12.28 -3.76 -17.34
C LEU A 174 -11.49 -4.00 -16.06
N LEU A 175 -11.46 -5.25 -15.55
CA LEU A 175 -10.67 -5.59 -14.38
C LEU A 175 -9.19 -5.27 -14.59
N ASP A 176 -8.61 -5.68 -15.71
CA ASP A 176 -7.20 -5.43 -16.04
C ASP A 176 -6.90 -3.94 -16.15
N PHE A 177 -7.81 -3.18 -16.74
CA PHE A 177 -7.70 -1.74 -16.90
C PHE A 177 -7.72 -0.97 -15.57
N VAL A 178 -8.57 -1.38 -14.62
CA VAL A 178 -8.68 -0.73 -13.31
C VAL A 178 -7.80 -1.38 -12.23
N ALA A 179 -7.09 -2.47 -12.55
CA ALA A 179 -6.33 -3.27 -11.60
C ALA A 179 -5.35 -2.42 -10.77
N ARG A 180 -4.62 -1.48 -11.40
CA ARG A 180 -3.69 -0.57 -10.72
C ARG A 180 -4.41 0.28 -9.67
N ARG A 181 -5.62 0.75 -9.96
CA ARG A 181 -6.41 1.57 -9.04
C ARG A 181 -6.87 0.77 -7.83
N LEU A 182 -7.38 -0.44 -8.05
CA LEU A 182 -7.78 -1.34 -6.96
C LEU A 182 -6.58 -1.75 -6.09
N TYR A 183 -5.43 -2.00 -6.72
CA TYR A 183 -4.17 -2.28 -6.04
C TYR A 183 -3.77 -1.12 -5.11
N GLU A 184 -3.78 0.11 -5.61
CA GLU A 184 -3.42 1.30 -4.84
C GLU A 184 -4.41 1.54 -3.70
N MET A 185 -5.73 1.39 -3.92
CA MET A 185 -6.74 1.49 -2.87
C MET A 185 -6.49 0.47 -1.74
N ALA A 186 -6.29 -0.80 -2.07
CA ALA A 186 -5.98 -1.84 -1.08
C ALA A 186 -4.72 -1.48 -0.28
N ALA A 187 -3.65 -1.08 -0.97
CA ALA A 187 -2.38 -0.77 -0.35
C ALA A 187 -2.46 0.42 0.61
N VAL A 188 -3.08 1.54 0.20
CA VAL A 188 -3.18 2.72 1.08
C VAL A 188 -4.09 2.48 2.27
N CYS A 189 -5.16 1.67 2.13
CA CYS A 189 -6.00 1.25 3.25
C CYS A 189 -5.18 0.42 4.26
N ILE A 190 -4.45 -0.59 3.79
CA ILE A 190 -3.58 -1.44 4.63
C ILE A 190 -2.53 -0.60 5.35
N MET A 191 -1.83 0.27 4.63
CA MET A 191 -0.79 1.13 5.20
C MET A 191 -1.37 2.11 6.22
N SER A 192 -2.60 2.60 6.02
CA SER A 192 -3.30 3.46 6.98
C SER A 192 -3.59 2.73 8.29
N HIS A 193 -4.04 1.48 8.24
CA HIS A 193 -4.23 0.67 9.45
C HIS A 193 -2.90 0.43 10.19
N LEU A 194 -1.84 0.12 9.46
CA LEU A 194 -0.53 -0.17 10.06
C LEU A 194 0.07 1.06 10.74
N ILE A 195 0.02 2.23 10.12
CA ILE A 195 0.56 3.46 10.73
C ILE A 195 -0.27 3.91 11.95
N ILE A 196 -1.59 3.63 11.99
CA ILE A 196 -2.43 3.85 13.18
C ILE A 196 -2.00 2.94 14.32
N GLN A 197 -1.68 1.67 14.05
CA GLN A 197 -1.17 0.76 15.08
C GLN A 197 0.17 1.24 15.64
N ASP A 198 1.06 1.74 14.80
CA ASP A 198 2.33 2.33 15.24
C ASP A 198 2.10 3.62 16.04
N ALA A 199 1.21 4.50 15.60
CA ALA A 199 0.85 5.73 16.30
C ALA A 199 0.16 5.46 17.66
N THR A 200 -0.59 4.37 17.78
CA THR A 200 -1.20 3.94 19.05
C THR A 200 -0.12 3.52 20.06
N LYS A 201 0.96 2.89 19.61
CA LYS A 201 2.05 2.41 20.47
C LYS A 201 3.09 3.50 20.78
N ALA A 202 3.34 4.40 19.83
CA ALA A 202 4.35 5.45 19.92
C ALA A 202 3.83 6.76 19.29
N PRO A 203 2.87 7.43 19.94
CA PRO A 203 2.19 8.61 19.38
C PRO A 203 3.15 9.78 19.12
N GLU A 204 4.19 9.94 19.96
CA GLU A 204 5.22 10.98 19.80
C GLU A 204 6.04 10.81 18.52
N LEU A 205 6.19 9.58 18.01
CA LEU A 205 6.94 9.27 16.79
C LEU A 205 6.05 9.27 15.55
N PHE A 206 4.87 8.68 15.64
CA PHE A 206 4.04 8.36 14.47
C PHE A 206 2.70 9.11 14.41
N GLY A 207 2.25 9.76 15.48
CA GLY A 207 0.94 10.43 15.52
C GLY A 207 0.75 11.46 14.41
N LYS A 208 1.75 12.32 14.15
CA LYS A 208 1.71 13.28 13.04
C LYS A 208 1.73 12.61 11.67
N SER A 209 2.57 11.59 11.51
CA SER A 209 2.64 10.82 10.26
C SER A 209 1.35 10.08 9.96
N ALA A 210 0.68 9.52 10.98
CA ALA A 210 -0.61 8.87 10.85
C ALA A 210 -1.69 9.83 10.32
N LEU A 211 -1.82 11.01 10.93
CA LEU A 211 -2.77 12.03 10.49
C LEU A 211 -2.51 12.45 9.03
N VAL A 212 -1.25 12.77 8.70
CA VAL A 212 -0.89 13.23 7.35
C VAL A 212 -1.09 12.11 6.33
N TYR A 213 -0.71 10.87 6.70
CA TYR A 213 -0.88 9.73 5.79
C TYR A 213 -2.35 9.39 5.53
N VAL A 214 -3.21 9.41 6.55
CA VAL A 214 -4.65 9.16 6.36
C VAL A 214 -5.29 10.24 5.50
N ASN A 215 -4.92 11.52 5.68
CA ASN A 215 -5.38 12.60 4.81
C ASN A 215 -4.99 12.35 3.34
N TYR A 216 -3.74 11.96 3.09
CA TYR A 216 -3.26 11.62 1.76
C TYR A 216 -3.98 10.38 1.19
N ALA A 217 -4.07 9.31 1.97
CA ALA A 217 -4.65 8.03 1.55
C ALA A 217 -6.14 8.16 1.21
N GLU A 218 -6.90 8.92 2.01
CA GLU A 218 -8.32 9.19 1.74
C GLU A 218 -8.52 9.90 0.39
N ALA A 219 -7.69 10.91 0.08
CA ALA A 219 -7.75 11.59 -1.21
C ALA A 219 -7.43 10.64 -2.38
N GLU A 220 -6.46 9.73 -2.22
CA GLU A 220 -6.15 8.72 -3.23
C GLU A 220 -7.30 7.71 -3.41
N VAL A 221 -7.91 7.24 -2.32
CA VAL A 221 -9.08 6.36 -2.38
C VAL A 221 -10.25 7.05 -3.08
N GLU A 222 -10.55 8.30 -2.74
CA GLU A 222 -11.62 9.08 -3.40
C GLU A 222 -11.38 9.25 -4.91
N LYS A 223 -10.16 9.57 -5.30
CA LYS A 223 -9.77 9.68 -6.70
C LYS A 223 -10.09 8.38 -7.48
N HIS A 224 -9.67 7.25 -6.94
CA HIS A 224 -9.87 5.95 -7.58
C HIS A 224 -11.33 5.48 -7.51
N PHE A 225 -12.00 5.68 -6.38
CA PHE A 225 -13.41 5.40 -6.21
C PHE A 225 -14.26 6.15 -7.24
N ASN A 226 -14.06 7.45 -7.36
CA ASN A 226 -14.77 8.29 -8.31
C ASN A 226 -14.52 7.87 -9.77
N PHE A 227 -13.26 7.49 -10.09
CA PHE A 227 -12.94 7.01 -11.42
C PHE A 227 -13.67 5.69 -11.72
N ILE A 228 -13.52 4.66 -10.88
CA ILE A 228 -14.09 3.33 -11.10
C ILE A 228 -15.62 3.37 -11.18
N ARG A 229 -16.27 4.19 -10.32
CA ARG A 229 -17.72 4.33 -10.29
C ARG A 229 -18.32 5.05 -11.49
N LYS A 230 -17.57 5.92 -12.13
CA LYS A 230 -18.02 6.70 -13.28
C LYS A 230 -17.64 6.09 -14.63
N PHE A 231 -16.56 5.32 -14.65
CA PHE A 231 -16.01 4.73 -15.88
C PHE A 231 -16.94 3.63 -16.40
N LYS A 232 -17.25 3.70 -17.69
CA LYS A 232 -18.06 2.71 -18.39
C LYS A 232 -17.18 1.81 -19.25
N ALA A 233 -17.52 0.53 -19.34
CA ALA A 233 -16.72 -0.44 -20.10
C ALA A 233 -16.58 -0.05 -21.59
N GLU A 234 -17.58 0.62 -22.17
CA GLU A 234 -17.54 1.10 -23.55
C GLU A 234 -16.45 2.15 -23.78
N GLU A 235 -16.06 2.90 -22.74
CA GLU A 235 -15.00 3.91 -22.83
C GLU A 235 -13.60 3.30 -23.04
N LEU A 236 -13.44 1.98 -22.81
CA LEU A 236 -12.18 1.27 -23.08
C LEU A 236 -11.71 1.45 -24.53
N GLU A 237 -12.64 1.53 -25.49
CA GLU A 237 -12.30 1.75 -26.91
C GLU A 237 -11.49 3.05 -27.10
N SER A 238 -11.75 4.09 -26.29
CA SER A 238 -11.02 5.36 -26.37
C SER A 238 -9.54 5.25 -25.93
N TYR A 239 -9.17 4.16 -25.27
CA TYR A 239 -7.81 3.88 -24.81
C TYR A 239 -7.05 2.89 -25.71
N ARG A 240 -7.74 2.27 -26.67
CA ARG A 240 -7.14 1.42 -27.69
C ARG A 240 -6.54 2.29 -28.80
N LYS A 241 -5.42 1.86 -29.37
CA LYS A 241 -4.82 2.52 -30.55
C LYS A 241 -5.42 1.95 -31.83
#